data_8a1bcaeb5249bf6d14242daf961d02b9
#
_entry.id   8a1bcaeb5249bf6d14242daf961d02b9
#
_cell.length_a   1.000
_cell.length_b   1.000
_cell.length_c   1.000
_cell.angle_alpha   90.00
_cell.angle_beta   90.00
_cell.angle_gamma   90.00
#
_symmetry.space_group_name_H-M   'P 1'
#
loop_
_entity.id
_entity.type
_entity.pdbx_description
1 polymer ?
#
loop_
_entity_poly.entity_id
_entity_poly.type
_entity_poly.pdbx_seq_one_letter_code
_entity_poly.pdbx_strand_id
1 'polypeptide(L)'
;MPRPLSAAGVSPGFLDLLVAEPLERSRVLDVGCGTGRLTLALAPASKWVVGLDRDAAAIAEARRRAQAGATANAEFHEADVEAAPYTPWEPDLVTAHLCASDAIIERAAAALQPGHCLAMVAFHVDQWKETGRVSRFAYDEARMREALESRGFVVEALEVEREVRRFASVEEGLAAAVGLEDRWRADGRWFRYIAFLEGGGRTLTRSHLIVKARRGSRP
;
A
#
# COMPACT_ATOMS: atom_id res chain seq x y z
N MET A 1 27.93 -0.20 -2.19
CA MET A 1 26.72 -0.14 -1.35
C MET A 1 25.53 0.11 -2.27
N PRO A 2 24.49 -0.72 -2.26
CA PRO A 2 23.29 -0.42 -3.03
C PRO A 2 22.72 0.92 -2.56
N ARG A 3 22.21 1.69 -3.53
CA ARG A 3 21.58 2.99 -3.25
C ARG A 3 20.32 2.74 -2.41
N PRO A 4 20.09 3.48 -1.31
CA PRO A 4 18.88 3.31 -0.53
C PRO A 4 17.65 3.53 -1.40
N LEU A 5 16.66 2.64 -1.29
CA LEU A 5 15.38 2.80 -1.98
C LEU A 5 14.69 4.05 -1.42
N SER A 6 14.16 4.87 -2.33
CA SER A 6 13.37 6.05 -1.97
C SER A 6 12.18 6.15 -2.91
N ALA A 7 10.99 6.28 -2.33
CA ALA A 7 9.76 6.53 -3.07
C ALA A 7 8.94 7.57 -2.31
N ALA A 8 8.62 8.68 -2.96
CA ALA A 8 7.89 9.79 -2.32
C ALA A 8 6.55 9.30 -1.74
N GLY A 9 6.31 9.57 -0.45
CA GLY A 9 5.10 9.16 0.27
C GLY A 9 4.99 7.66 0.57
N VAL A 10 6.08 6.93 0.48
CA VAL A 10 6.22 5.56 1.00
C VAL A 10 7.07 5.62 2.26
N SER A 11 6.63 4.94 3.32
CA SER A 11 7.36 4.89 4.58
C SER A 11 8.76 4.30 4.41
N PRO A 12 9.81 4.92 4.99
CA PRO A 12 11.14 4.33 5.03
C PRO A 12 11.14 2.93 5.65
N GLY A 13 10.42 2.71 6.75
CA GLY A 13 10.32 1.41 7.40
C GLY A 13 9.73 0.32 6.49
N PHE A 14 8.74 0.68 5.65
CA PHE A 14 8.24 -0.25 4.66
C PHE A 14 9.27 -0.56 3.57
N LEU A 15 10.00 0.44 3.08
CA LEU A 15 11.06 0.23 2.10
C LEU A 15 12.18 -0.65 2.67
N ASP A 16 12.54 -0.49 3.95
CA ASP A 16 13.55 -1.32 4.63
C ASP A 16 13.12 -2.80 4.69
N LEU A 17 11.82 -3.08 4.91
CA LEU A 17 11.29 -4.44 4.85
C LEU A 17 11.39 -5.06 3.45
N LEU A 18 11.21 -4.25 2.39
CA LEU A 18 11.34 -4.72 1.00
C LEU A 18 12.80 -4.99 0.62
N VAL A 19 13.74 -4.11 1.00
CA VAL A 19 15.17 -4.31 0.68
C VAL A 19 15.83 -5.44 1.48
N ALA A 20 15.19 -5.89 2.55
CA ALA A 20 15.63 -7.09 3.27
C ALA A 20 15.38 -8.39 2.48
N GLU A 21 14.56 -8.34 1.41
CA GLU A 21 14.38 -9.46 0.50
C GLU A 21 15.46 -9.46 -0.60
N PRO A 22 15.79 -10.62 -1.21
CA PRO A 22 16.78 -10.74 -2.27
C PRO A 22 16.24 -10.20 -3.61
N LEU A 23 15.94 -8.88 -3.66
CA LEU A 23 15.26 -8.23 -4.78
C LEU A 23 15.96 -8.47 -6.13
N GLU A 24 17.29 -8.52 -6.15
CA GLU A 24 18.08 -8.73 -7.38
C GLU A 24 17.79 -10.07 -8.07
N ARG A 25 17.18 -11.00 -7.36
CA ARG A 25 16.75 -12.30 -7.91
C ARG A 25 15.24 -12.40 -8.03
N SER A 26 14.51 -11.45 -7.43
CA SER A 26 13.07 -11.53 -7.27
C SER A 26 12.30 -10.91 -8.43
N ARG A 27 11.21 -11.58 -8.78
CA ARG A 27 10.11 -11.04 -9.57
C ARG A 27 9.11 -10.41 -8.60
N VAL A 28 8.97 -9.11 -8.67
CA VAL A 28 8.10 -8.34 -7.78
C VAL A 28 6.80 -8.02 -8.49
N LEU A 29 5.67 -8.27 -7.84
CA LEU A 29 4.35 -7.88 -8.30
C LEU A 29 3.81 -6.77 -7.38
N ASP A 30 3.69 -5.55 -7.92
CA ASP A 30 3.16 -4.37 -7.21
C ASP A 30 1.68 -4.19 -7.56
N VAL A 31 0.79 -4.55 -6.63
CA VAL A 31 -0.67 -4.54 -6.86
C VAL A 31 -1.30 -3.25 -6.33
N GLY A 32 -2.11 -2.60 -7.19
CA GLY A 32 -2.57 -1.23 -6.96
C GLY A 32 -1.44 -0.22 -7.14
N CYS A 33 -0.62 -0.43 -8.17
CA CYS A 33 0.61 0.34 -8.41
C CYS A 33 0.36 1.83 -8.73
N GLY A 34 -0.86 2.21 -9.11
CA GLY A 34 -1.21 3.55 -9.55
C GLY A 34 -0.29 4.02 -10.68
N THR A 35 0.31 5.20 -10.52
CA THR A 35 1.24 5.78 -11.50
C THR A 35 2.67 5.20 -11.43
N GLY A 36 2.85 4.03 -10.81
CA GLY A 36 4.10 3.27 -10.81
C GLY A 36 5.17 3.76 -9.83
N ARG A 37 4.81 4.54 -8.82
CA ARG A 37 5.78 5.16 -7.90
C ARG A 37 6.63 4.12 -7.15
N LEU A 38 6.01 3.11 -6.56
CA LEU A 38 6.72 2.04 -5.85
C LEU A 38 7.39 1.08 -6.84
N THR A 39 6.67 0.67 -7.89
CA THR A 39 7.18 -0.18 -8.97
C THR A 39 8.50 0.34 -9.54
N LEU A 40 8.55 1.63 -9.93
CA LEU A 40 9.75 2.26 -10.51
C LEU A 40 10.87 2.45 -9.49
N ALA A 41 10.55 2.64 -8.22
CA ALA A 41 11.56 2.71 -7.16
C ALA A 41 12.20 1.34 -6.89
N LEU A 42 11.44 0.24 -7.02
CA LEU A 42 11.93 -1.13 -6.84
C LEU A 42 12.71 -1.66 -8.05
N ALA A 43 12.38 -1.22 -9.26
CA ALA A 43 12.97 -1.74 -10.50
C ALA A 43 14.51 -1.77 -10.51
N PRO A 44 15.24 -0.72 -10.07
CA PRO A 44 16.72 -0.74 -10.09
C PRO A 44 17.35 -1.80 -9.18
N ALA A 45 16.61 -2.30 -8.18
CA ALA A 45 17.09 -3.29 -7.23
C ALA A 45 16.55 -4.70 -7.51
N SER A 46 15.57 -4.84 -8.40
CA SER A 46 14.84 -6.08 -8.64
C SER A 46 15.24 -6.74 -9.97
N LYS A 47 15.08 -8.07 -10.04
CA LYS A 47 15.21 -8.79 -11.31
C LYS A 47 14.18 -8.32 -12.33
N TRP A 48 12.93 -8.21 -11.90
CA TRP A 48 11.79 -7.77 -12.70
C TRP A 48 10.67 -7.25 -11.82
N VAL A 49 9.98 -6.20 -12.24
CA VAL A 49 8.83 -5.65 -11.49
C VAL A 49 7.64 -5.51 -12.41
N VAL A 50 6.49 -5.99 -11.98
CA VAL A 50 5.20 -5.83 -12.67
C VAL A 50 4.27 -5.01 -11.80
N GLY A 51 3.75 -3.91 -12.32
CA GLY A 51 2.72 -3.09 -11.69
C GLY A 51 1.33 -3.41 -12.26
N LEU A 52 0.37 -3.69 -11.39
CA LEU A 52 -1.04 -3.87 -11.74
C LEU A 52 -1.89 -2.78 -11.14
N ASP A 53 -2.78 -2.17 -11.92
CA ASP A 53 -3.81 -1.26 -11.43
C ASP A 53 -5.02 -1.29 -12.37
N ARG A 54 -6.22 -1.04 -11.84
CA ARG A 54 -7.45 -0.96 -12.63
C ARG A 54 -7.65 0.38 -13.34
N ASP A 55 -6.91 1.40 -12.96
CA ASP A 55 -6.98 2.74 -13.55
C ASP A 55 -6.10 2.82 -14.80
N ALA A 56 -6.73 2.74 -15.97
CA ALA A 56 -6.05 2.85 -17.27
C ALA A 56 -5.23 4.13 -17.43
N ALA A 57 -5.70 5.27 -16.87
CA ALA A 57 -4.97 6.53 -16.94
C ALA A 57 -3.71 6.52 -16.06
N ALA A 58 -3.81 5.91 -14.87
CA ALA A 58 -2.65 5.71 -14.00
C ALA A 58 -1.62 4.78 -14.64
N ILE A 59 -2.05 3.68 -15.27
CA ILE A 59 -1.18 2.76 -16.01
C ILE A 59 -0.49 3.44 -17.20
N ALA A 60 -1.22 4.26 -17.96
CA ALA A 60 -0.64 5.03 -19.05
C ALA A 60 0.46 5.98 -18.55
N GLU A 61 0.23 6.66 -17.42
CA GLU A 61 1.23 7.50 -16.76
C GLU A 61 2.43 6.69 -16.27
N ALA A 62 2.21 5.53 -15.65
CA ALA A 62 3.28 4.66 -15.18
C ALA A 62 4.20 4.21 -16.32
N ARG A 63 3.63 3.83 -17.47
CA ARG A 63 4.38 3.48 -18.68
C ARG A 63 5.19 4.66 -19.22
N ARG A 64 4.63 5.88 -19.25
CA ARG A 64 5.38 7.08 -19.67
C ARG A 64 6.57 7.34 -18.75
N ARG A 65 6.40 7.21 -17.44
CA ARG A 65 7.49 7.37 -16.46
C ARG A 65 8.58 6.32 -16.62
N ALA A 66 8.21 5.06 -16.84
CA ALA A 66 9.15 3.99 -17.11
C ALA A 66 9.99 4.28 -18.36
N GLN A 67 9.34 4.71 -19.44
CA GLN A 67 10.01 5.08 -20.69
C GLN A 67 10.94 6.26 -20.50
N ALA A 68 10.48 7.35 -19.83
CA ALA A 68 11.30 8.52 -19.56
C ALA A 68 12.51 8.21 -18.66
N GLY A 69 12.38 7.28 -17.73
CA GLY A 69 13.45 6.79 -16.86
C GLY A 69 14.31 5.67 -17.48
N ALA A 70 14.05 5.26 -18.72
CA ALA A 70 14.71 4.13 -19.40
C ALA A 70 14.69 2.84 -18.54
N THR A 71 13.59 2.59 -17.82
CA THR A 71 13.44 1.44 -16.92
C THR A 71 13.01 0.22 -17.74
N ALA A 72 13.96 -0.65 -18.09
CA ALA A 72 13.71 -1.77 -18.99
C ALA A 72 13.10 -3.02 -18.32
N ASN A 73 13.20 -3.12 -16.99
CA ASN A 73 12.75 -4.28 -16.20
C ASN A 73 11.47 -4.00 -15.39
N ALA A 74 10.66 -3.04 -15.83
CA ALA A 74 9.35 -2.74 -15.26
C ALA A 74 8.26 -2.83 -16.34
N GLU A 75 7.19 -3.56 -16.03
CA GLU A 75 5.98 -3.65 -16.85
C GLU A 75 4.77 -3.14 -16.09
N PHE A 76 3.74 -2.68 -16.82
CA PHE A 76 2.51 -2.17 -16.24
C PHE A 76 1.29 -2.70 -17.01
N HIS A 77 0.32 -3.25 -16.28
CA HIS A 77 -0.88 -3.83 -16.87
C HIS A 77 -2.14 -3.32 -16.17
N GLU A 78 -3.15 -3.03 -16.97
CA GLU A 78 -4.49 -2.73 -16.46
C GLU A 78 -5.14 -4.03 -16.00
N ALA A 79 -5.48 -4.10 -14.70
CA ALA A 79 -6.12 -5.26 -14.10
C ALA A 79 -6.85 -4.89 -12.80
N ASP A 80 -8.00 -5.50 -12.57
CA ASP A 80 -8.62 -5.47 -11.22
C ASP A 80 -7.86 -6.44 -10.31
N VAL A 81 -7.07 -5.88 -9.40
CA VAL A 81 -6.21 -6.64 -8.49
C VAL A 81 -6.96 -7.51 -7.47
N GLU A 82 -8.26 -7.27 -7.25
CA GLU A 82 -9.10 -8.11 -6.41
C GLU A 82 -9.65 -9.33 -7.17
N ALA A 83 -9.70 -9.29 -8.51
CA ALA A 83 -10.26 -10.32 -9.37
C ALA A 83 -9.20 -11.09 -10.17
N ALA A 84 -8.17 -10.41 -10.68
CA ALA A 84 -7.14 -11.00 -11.52
C ALA A 84 -6.28 -12.04 -10.78
N PRO A 85 -5.91 -13.16 -11.41
CA PRO A 85 -4.96 -14.10 -10.84
C PRO A 85 -3.54 -13.51 -10.86
N TYR A 86 -2.73 -13.79 -9.82
CA TYR A 86 -1.33 -13.37 -9.78
C TYR A 86 -0.36 -14.46 -10.27
N THR A 87 -0.85 -15.69 -10.39
CA THR A 87 -0.05 -16.85 -10.83
C THR A 87 0.65 -16.68 -12.18
N PRO A 88 0.08 -16.00 -13.21
CA PRO A 88 0.78 -15.79 -14.48
C PRO A 88 2.09 -14.98 -14.36
N TRP A 89 2.23 -14.19 -13.30
CA TRP A 89 3.40 -13.35 -13.04
C TRP A 89 4.51 -14.08 -12.27
N GLU A 90 4.21 -15.26 -11.69
CA GLU A 90 5.14 -16.07 -10.88
C GLU A 90 5.94 -15.22 -9.88
N PRO A 91 5.27 -14.47 -8.99
CA PRO A 91 5.96 -13.54 -8.12
C PRO A 91 6.73 -14.26 -6.99
N ASP A 92 7.94 -13.76 -6.71
CA ASP A 92 8.68 -14.10 -5.48
C ASP A 92 8.29 -13.15 -4.33
N LEU A 93 7.86 -11.94 -4.68
CA LEU A 93 7.37 -10.93 -3.76
C LEU A 93 6.11 -10.26 -4.36
N VAL A 94 5.02 -10.26 -3.58
CA VAL A 94 3.85 -9.40 -3.85
C VAL A 94 3.92 -8.20 -2.92
N THR A 95 3.77 -7.00 -3.45
CA THR A 95 3.69 -5.77 -2.66
C THR A 95 2.42 -4.99 -2.98
N ALA A 96 1.90 -4.26 -1.97
CA ALA A 96 0.75 -3.38 -2.11
C ALA A 96 0.91 -2.16 -1.20
N HIS A 97 0.82 -0.95 -1.75
CA HIS A 97 0.93 0.27 -0.96
C HIS A 97 -0.40 1.03 -0.93
N LEU A 98 -1.05 1.03 0.26
CA LEU A 98 -2.38 1.62 0.48
C LEU A 98 -3.48 1.02 -0.42
N CYS A 99 -3.27 -0.23 -0.82
CA CYS A 99 -4.17 -1.05 -1.61
C CYS A 99 -4.23 -2.44 -0.98
N ALA A 100 -4.97 -2.60 0.13
CA ALA A 100 -5.08 -3.86 0.86
C ALA A 100 -6.54 -4.30 0.96
N SER A 101 -6.79 -5.58 0.72
CA SER A 101 -8.07 -6.25 0.97
C SER A 101 -7.86 -7.74 1.18
N ASP A 102 -8.87 -8.41 1.72
CA ASP A 102 -8.86 -9.87 1.92
C ASP A 102 -8.69 -10.62 0.58
N ALA A 103 -9.25 -10.07 -0.51
CA ALA A 103 -9.10 -10.64 -1.85
C ALA A 103 -7.65 -10.56 -2.35
N ILE A 104 -6.96 -9.44 -2.12
CA ILE A 104 -5.53 -9.29 -2.47
C ILE A 104 -4.67 -10.29 -1.71
N ILE A 105 -4.92 -10.47 -0.39
CA ILE A 105 -4.21 -11.45 0.44
C ILE A 105 -4.45 -12.87 -0.09
N GLU A 106 -5.68 -13.20 -0.46
CA GLU A 106 -6.04 -14.50 -1.04
C GLU A 106 -5.34 -14.74 -2.39
N ARG A 107 -5.33 -13.76 -3.30
CA ARG A 107 -4.63 -13.84 -4.59
C ARG A 107 -3.13 -14.02 -4.41
N ALA A 108 -2.54 -13.29 -3.47
CA ALA A 108 -1.13 -13.45 -3.12
C ALA A 108 -0.83 -14.85 -2.57
N ALA A 109 -1.69 -15.37 -1.67
CA ALA A 109 -1.55 -16.72 -1.13
C ALA A 109 -1.64 -17.81 -2.19
N ALA A 110 -2.45 -17.60 -3.24
CA ALA A 110 -2.59 -18.55 -4.35
C ALA A 110 -1.37 -18.55 -5.29
N ALA A 111 -0.66 -17.42 -5.42
CA ALA A 111 0.45 -17.27 -6.36
C ALA A 111 1.84 -17.48 -5.74
N LEU A 112 2.01 -17.07 -4.48
CA LEU A 112 3.30 -17.18 -3.80
C LEU A 112 3.63 -18.62 -3.42
N GLN A 113 4.84 -19.05 -3.77
CA GLN A 113 5.38 -20.33 -3.34
C GLN A 113 5.83 -20.28 -1.87
N PRO A 114 5.96 -21.44 -1.17
CA PRO A 114 6.53 -21.47 0.17
C PRO A 114 7.87 -20.74 0.24
N GLY A 115 8.04 -19.90 1.25
CA GLY A 115 9.22 -19.06 1.42
C GLY A 115 9.16 -17.70 0.73
N HIS A 116 8.23 -17.47 -0.21
CA HIS A 116 8.02 -16.19 -0.87
C HIS A 116 7.21 -15.22 0.02
N CYS A 117 7.25 -13.93 -0.29
CA CYS A 117 6.84 -12.87 0.62
C CYS A 117 5.66 -12.05 0.09
N LEU A 118 4.77 -11.66 1.02
CA LEU A 118 3.78 -10.60 0.84
C LEU A 118 4.17 -9.45 1.77
N ALA A 119 4.36 -8.24 1.21
CA ALA A 119 4.60 -7.04 1.98
C ALA A 119 3.62 -5.93 1.58
N MET A 120 2.94 -5.31 2.55
CA MET A 120 1.93 -4.31 2.24
C MET A 120 1.85 -3.19 3.28
N VAL A 121 1.35 -2.04 2.84
CA VAL A 121 0.86 -0.96 3.70
C VAL A 121 -0.65 -0.89 3.57
N ALA A 122 -1.35 -1.13 4.67
CA ALA A 122 -2.80 -1.03 4.75
C ALA A 122 -3.24 0.20 5.54
N PHE A 123 -4.47 0.67 5.34
CA PHE A 123 -5.07 1.63 6.24
C PHE A 123 -5.34 0.97 7.60
N HIS A 124 -4.90 1.61 8.68
CA HIS A 124 -5.26 1.22 10.04
C HIS A 124 -6.63 1.79 10.41
N VAL A 125 -7.32 1.17 11.38
CA VAL A 125 -8.66 1.61 11.82
C VAL A 125 -8.69 3.05 12.35
N ASP A 126 -7.57 3.56 12.87
CA ASP A 126 -7.42 4.95 13.30
C ASP A 126 -7.14 5.95 12.17
N GLN A 127 -7.05 5.50 10.91
CA GLN A 127 -6.83 6.41 9.78
C GLN A 127 -7.98 7.41 9.68
N TRP A 128 -7.66 8.71 9.86
CA TRP A 128 -8.63 9.81 9.85
C TRP A 128 -9.75 9.64 10.88
N LYS A 129 -9.43 9.15 12.08
CA LYS A 129 -10.40 8.89 13.15
C LYS A 129 -11.24 10.12 13.53
N GLU A 130 -10.70 11.33 13.31
CA GLU A 130 -11.39 12.60 13.53
C GLU A 130 -12.66 12.75 12.68
N THR A 131 -12.76 12.03 11.58
CA THR A 131 -13.98 12.00 10.74
C THR A 131 -15.08 11.12 11.32
N GLY A 132 -14.82 10.37 12.41
CA GLY A 132 -15.77 9.44 13.01
C GLY A 132 -16.19 8.29 12.08
N ARG A 133 -15.42 8.00 11.04
CA ARG A 133 -15.73 6.94 10.07
C ARG A 133 -14.50 6.09 9.75
N VAL A 134 -14.59 4.81 10.09
CA VAL A 134 -13.59 3.82 9.72
C VAL A 134 -13.77 3.42 8.25
N SER A 135 -12.69 3.27 7.52
CA SER A 135 -12.72 2.74 6.16
C SER A 135 -13.08 1.25 6.18
N ARG A 136 -13.89 0.79 5.22
CA ARG A 136 -14.15 -0.66 5.03
C ARG A 136 -12.90 -1.46 4.67
N PHE A 137 -11.86 -0.79 4.19
CA PHE A 137 -10.55 -1.38 3.84
C PHE A 137 -9.52 -1.19 4.95
N ALA A 138 -9.95 -0.75 6.14
CA ALA A 138 -9.04 -0.60 7.26
C ALA A 138 -8.96 -1.90 8.06
N TYR A 139 -7.78 -2.14 8.59
CA TYR A 139 -7.48 -3.27 9.46
C TYR A 139 -6.97 -2.75 10.81
N ASP A 140 -7.28 -3.46 11.88
CA ASP A 140 -6.46 -3.47 13.09
C ASP A 140 -5.46 -4.63 13.01
N GLU A 141 -4.56 -4.73 13.99
CA GLU A 141 -3.50 -5.73 14.00
C GLU A 141 -4.06 -7.16 14.11
N ALA A 142 -5.12 -7.36 14.89
CA ALA A 142 -5.73 -8.68 15.10
C ALA A 142 -6.39 -9.19 13.81
N ARG A 143 -7.21 -8.36 13.17
CA ARG A 143 -7.86 -8.68 11.89
C ARG A 143 -6.84 -8.93 10.78
N MET A 144 -5.77 -8.12 10.70
CA MET A 144 -4.73 -8.32 9.68
C MET A 144 -4.00 -9.64 9.91
N ARG A 145 -3.64 -9.95 11.15
CA ARG A 145 -2.99 -11.21 11.50
C ARG A 145 -3.88 -12.41 11.13
N GLU A 146 -5.14 -12.38 11.52
CA GLU A 146 -6.11 -13.43 11.18
C GLU A 146 -6.25 -13.62 9.66
N ALA A 147 -6.36 -12.52 8.91
CA ALA A 147 -6.48 -12.55 7.45
C ALA A 147 -5.26 -13.21 6.77
N LEU A 148 -4.07 -13.01 7.31
CA LEU A 148 -2.83 -13.59 6.80
C LEU A 148 -2.68 -15.05 7.22
N GLU A 149 -2.80 -15.35 8.51
CA GLU A 149 -2.56 -16.68 9.08
C GLU A 149 -3.59 -17.71 8.58
N SER A 150 -4.87 -17.32 8.44
CA SER A 150 -5.91 -18.19 7.86
C SER A 150 -5.64 -18.57 6.40
N ARG A 151 -4.79 -17.81 5.70
CA ARG A 151 -4.38 -18.08 4.31
C ARG A 151 -2.97 -18.70 4.22
N GLY A 152 -2.41 -19.13 5.35
CA GLY A 152 -1.15 -19.87 5.44
C GLY A 152 0.09 -18.97 5.30
N PHE A 153 -0.01 -17.71 5.69
CA PHE A 153 1.15 -16.85 5.89
C PHE A 153 1.65 -16.90 7.33
N VAL A 154 2.96 -16.75 7.49
CA VAL A 154 3.63 -16.48 8.78
C VAL A 154 3.96 -14.99 8.82
N VAL A 155 3.43 -14.29 9.81
CA VAL A 155 3.65 -12.84 9.96
C VAL A 155 5.05 -12.59 10.51
N GLU A 156 5.89 -11.87 9.74
CA GLU A 156 7.27 -11.51 10.13
C GLU A 156 7.33 -10.09 10.72
N ALA A 157 6.52 -9.16 10.20
CA ALA A 157 6.37 -7.81 10.73
C ALA A 157 4.91 -7.35 10.63
N LEU A 158 4.43 -6.71 11.68
CA LEU A 158 3.11 -6.10 11.74
C LEU A 158 3.18 -4.91 12.68
N GLU A 159 3.29 -3.70 12.13
CA GLU A 159 3.57 -2.49 12.88
C GLU A 159 2.57 -1.39 12.52
N VAL A 160 2.14 -0.61 13.51
CA VAL A 160 1.31 0.57 13.31
C VAL A 160 2.20 1.80 13.20
N GLU A 161 2.25 2.40 12.01
CA GLU A 161 2.86 3.70 11.80
C GLU A 161 1.79 4.78 11.93
N ARG A 162 1.94 5.67 12.95
CA ARG A 162 0.96 6.71 13.24
C ARG A 162 1.60 8.08 13.32
N GLU A 163 1.02 9.03 12.59
CA GLU A 163 1.34 10.45 12.63
C GLU A 163 0.08 11.23 13.01
N VAL A 164 0.19 12.10 14.02
CA VAL A 164 -0.88 13.03 14.39
C VAL A 164 -0.42 14.45 14.12
N ARG A 165 -0.95 15.05 13.07
CA ARG A 165 -0.72 16.47 12.78
C ARG A 165 -1.61 17.31 13.68
N ARG A 166 -1.06 18.38 14.26
CA ARG A 166 -1.77 19.36 15.07
C ARG A 166 -1.82 20.68 14.32
N PHE A 167 -2.91 21.42 14.50
CA PHE A 167 -3.17 22.68 13.81
C PHE A 167 -3.48 23.79 14.83
N ALA A 168 -3.06 25.01 14.55
CA ALA A 168 -3.36 26.16 15.38
C ALA A 168 -4.78 26.69 15.13
N SER A 169 -5.34 26.49 13.91
CA SER A 169 -6.65 26.99 13.54
C SER A 169 -7.47 25.99 12.72
N VAL A 170 -8.74 26.29 12.54
CA VAL A 170 -9.65 25.52 11.65
C VAL A 170 -9.17 25.56 10.21
N GLU A 171 -8.72 26.74 9.76
CA GLU A 171 -8.23 26.98 8.39
C GLU A 171 -7.01 26.09 8.08
N GLU A 172 -6.06 25.99 9.02
CA GLU A 172 -4.90 25.09 8.88
C GLU A 172 -5.33 23.63 8.79
N GLY A 173 -6.30 23.21 9.61
CA GLY A 173 -6.85 21.87 9.58
C GLY A 173 -7.50 21.53 8.24
N LEU A 174 -8.30 22.45 7.69
CA LEU A 174 -8.94 22.32 6.38
C LEU A 174 -7.89 22.30 5.25
N ALA A 175 -6.92 23.21 5.28
CA ALA A 175 -5.84 23.24 4.30
C ALA A 175 -5.04 21.93 4.23
N ALA A 176 -4.84 21.28 5.38
CA ALA A 176 -4.16 19.98 5.44
C ALA A 176 -4.98 18.84 4.82
N ALA A 177 -6.29 19.00 4.69
CA ALA A 177 -7.20 18.01 4.13
C ALA A 177 -7.66 18.33 2.68
N VAL A 178 -7.22 19.43 2.08
CA VAL A 178 -7.66 19.87 0.73
C VAL A 178 -7.51 18.77 -0.32
N GLY A 179 -6.40 18.03 -0.34
CA GLY A 179 -6.18 16.92 -1.29
C GLY A 179 -7.10 15.71 -1.07
N LEU A 180 -7.90 15.70 -0.01
CA LEU A 180 -8.86 14.64 0.33
C LEU A 180 -10.32 15.11 0.13
N GLU A 181 -10.54 16.38 -0.16
CA GLU A 181 -11.86 17.02 -0.15
C GLU A 181 -12.87 16.30 -1.03
N ASP A 182 -12.59 16.14 -2.32
CA ASP A 182 -13.52 15.52 -3.26
C ASP A 182 -13.93 14.11 -2.82
N ARG A 183 -12.94 13.32 -2.42
CA ARG A 183 -13.15 11.97 -1.92
C ARG A 183 -13.97 11.95 -0.63
N TRP A 184 -13.70 12.86 0.29
CA TRP A 184 -14.39 12.95 1.58
C TRP A 184 -15.77 13.58 1.48
N ARG A 185 -16.02 14.43 0.48
CA ARG A 185 -17.37 14.93 0.17
C ARG A 185 -18.26 13.79 -0.30
N ALA A 186 -17.74 12.91 -1.17
CA ALA A 186 -18.50 11.79 -1.71
C ALA A 186 -18.98 10.80 -0.63
N ASP A 187 -18.26 10.66 0.50
CA ASP A 187 -18.62 9.72 1.55
C ASP A 187 -19.00 10.37 2.90
N GLY A 188 -19.11 11.69 2.94
CA GLY A 188 -19.55 12.47 4.09
C GLY A 188 -18.48 12.76 5.15
N ARG A 189 -17.24 12.31 4.98
CA ARG A 189 -16.13 12.59 5.92
C ARG A 189 -15.79 14.06 5.99
N TRP A 190 -15.90 14.79 4.88
CA TRP A 190 -15.59 16.21 4.82
C TRP A 190 -16.40 17.02 5.85
N PHE A 191 -17.71 16.83 5.87
CA PHE A 191 -18.60 17.53 6.80
C PHE A 191 -18.36 17.12 8.25
N ARG A 192 -18.05 15.85 8.50
CA ARG A 192 -17.71 15.37 9.85
C ARG A 192 -16.40 15.97 10.36
N TYR A 193 -15.42 16.13 9.47
CA TYR A 193 -14.15 16.74 9.82
C TYR A 193 -14.30 18.23 10.10
N ILE A 194 -15.10 18.95 9.30
CA ILE A 194 -15.48 20.35 9.60
C ILE A 194 -16.11 20.45 10.99
N ALA A 195 -17.13 19.64 11.28
CA ALA A 195 -17.79 19.65 12.58
C ALA A 195 -16.83 19.34 13.74
N PHE A 196 -15.87 18.42 13.56
CA PHE A 196 -14.82 18.15 14.52
C PHE A 196 -13.93 19.39 14.77
N LEU A 197 -13.51 20.09 13.71
CA LEU A 197 -12.70 21.31 13.83
C LEU A 197 -13.46 22.46 14.48
N GLU A 198 -14.74 22.69 14.11
CA GLU A 198 -15.62 23.71 14.69
C GLU A 198 -15.93 23.41 16.16
N GLY A 199 -16.02 22.13 16.54
CA GLY A 199 -16.17 21.68 17.92
C GLY A 199 -14.90 21.80 18.77
N GLY A 200 -13.83 22.43 18.26
CA GLY A 200 -12.57 22.65 18.98
C GLY A 200 -11.50 21.61 18.71
N GLY A 201 -11.76 20.60 17.88
CA GLY A 201 -10.73 19.65 17.44
C GLY A 201 -9.62 20.34 16.64
N ARG A 202 -8.37 19.85 16.75
CA ARG A 202 -7.18 20.47 16.11
C ARG A 202 -6.19 19.43 15.64
N THR A 203 -6.65 18.25 15.22
CA THR A 203 -5.79 17.16 14.79
C THR A 203 -6.28 16.53 13.49
N LEU A 204 -5.36 15.85 12.80
CA LEU A 204 -5.63 14.90 11.72
C LEU A 204 -4.67 13.73 11.86
N THR A 205 -5.21 12.55 12.05
CA THR A 205 -4.44 11.32 12.25
C THR A 205 -4.24 10.60 10.92
N ARG A 206 -2.98 10.30 10.61
CA ARG A 206 -2.60 9.28 9.64
C ARG A 206 -2.20 8.03 10.39
N SER A 207 -2.74 6.88 10.00
CA SER A 207 -2.41 5.62 10.66
C SER A 207 -2.45 4.49 9.64
N HIS A 208 -1.29 3.82 9.49
CA HIS A 208 -1.11 2.73 8.54
C HIS A 208 -0.60 1.49 9.27
N LEU A 209 -0.94 0.32 8.77
CA LEU A 209 -0.31 -0.95 9.12
C LEU A 209 0.77 -1.26 8.10
N ILE A 210 2.00 -1.42 8.56
CA ILE A 210 3.12 -1.95 7.79
C ILE A 210 3.18 -3.45 8.06
N VAL A 211 3.12 -4.24 7.00
CA VAL A 211 2.98 -5.69 7.07
C VAL A 211 4.03 -6.36 6.21
N LYS A 212 4.66 -7.40 6.76
CA LYS A 212 5.44 -8.39 6.01
C LYS A 212 5.08 -9.77 6.49
N ALA A 213 4.76 -10.66 5.56
CA ALA A 213 4.38 -12.03 5.86
C ALA A 213 4.95 -12.99 4.82
N ARG A 214 5.39 -14.16 5.26
CA ARG A 214 6.00 -15.17 4.41
C ARG A 214 5.06 -16.33 4.17
N ARG A 215 4.99 -16.81 2.95
CA ARG A 215 4.20 -17.99 2.62
C ARG A 215 4.78 -19.20 3.33
N GLY A 216 4.00 -19.81 4.23
CA GLY A 216 4.39 -21.02 4.94
C GLY A 216 4.45 -22.25 4.02
N SER A 217 5.20 -23.26 4.42
CA SER A 217 5.14 -24.58 3.79
C SER A 217 3.72 -25.16 3.98
N ARG A 218 3.15 -25.75 2.93
CA ARG A 218 1.91 -26.53 3.13
C ARG A 218 2.24 -27.68 4.09
N PRO A 219 1.37 -27.92 5.09
CA PRO A 219 1.51 -29.11 5.93
C PRO A 219 1.45 -30.39 5.10
#